data_24b621e8a59d83a56c38f86b609a6b3c
#
_entry.id   24b621e8a59d83a56c38f86b609a6b3c
#
_cell.length_a   1.000
_cell.length_b   1.000
_cell.length_c   1.000
_cell.angle_alpha   90.00
_cell.angle_beta   90.00
_cell.angle_gamma   90.00
#
_symmetry.space_group_name_H-M   'P 1'
#
loop_
_entity.id
_entity.type
_entity.pdbx_description
1 polymer ?
#
loop_
_entity_poly.entity_id
_entity_poly.type
_entity_poly.pdbx_seq_one_letter_code
_entity_poly.pdbx_strand_id
1 'polypeptide(L)'
;MKAVRGILVCVVTLSATVAWSQYVTQPIGAAGNIDWSRQVIRATGIGAPNPDHPLAAQRAGAIEAAKRAAFRNLLEAVQGVQLTSEVTVRNAMVENDVINTRVQGVLRNFTIVDTKYMSTGDVEVTVEMPLTGALADVLLPTTVGGGVYPGAAQPLCPMCGQPWPAGKPVPPGVQLIQPGAPGVQAAPGAAAYTGLIIDTKGLGVRPAMAPKVLDENGQEVYGSKFVSRDWAVQIGMVGYDKDINRARSNERVTNNPLVVKALKAAGANKADVVISNADAAAIHAASSTQSFLDKCRVMFIVD
;
A
#
# COMPACT_ATOMS: atom_id res chain seq x y z
N MET A 1 5.23 7.94 76.07
CA MET A 1 4.84 8.48 74.78
C MET A 1 5.72 7.82 73.69
N LYS A 2 5.20 6.81 73.01
CA LYS A 2 5.93 6.07 71.94
C LYS A 2 5.31 6.50 70.58
N ALA A 3 6.13 7.16 69.77
CA ALA A 3 5.76 7.54 68.41
C ALA A 3 5.91 6.37 67.43
N VAL A 4 4.83 5.94 66.84
CA VAL A 4 4.81 4.92 65.79
C VAL A 4 5.04 5.64 64.43
N ARG A 5 6.21 5.37 63.82
CA ARG A 5 6.51 5.83 62.46
C ARG A 5 5.85 4.85 61.47
N GLY A 6 4.81 5.29 60.80
CA GLY A 6 4.22 4.56 59.66
C GLY A 6 5.11 4.69 58.44
N ILE A 7 5.55 3.54 57.89
CA ILE A 7 6.26 3.45 56.61
C ILE A 7 5.18 3.38 55.50
N LEU A 8 5.11 4.43 54.71
CA LEU A 8 4.26 4.49 53.53
C LEU A 8 4.98 3.73 52.38
N VAL A 9 4.53 2.52 52.09
CA VAL A 9 5.01 1.73 50.95
C VAL A 9 4.27 2.20 49.71
N CYS A 10 4.95 2.97 48.85
CA CYS A 10 4.45 3.39 47.55
C CYS A 10 4.60 2.21 46.59
N VAL A 11 3.50 1.50 46.30
CA VAL A 11 3.44 0.46 45.27
C VAL A 11 3.36 1.13 43.93
N VAL A 12 4.47 1.25 43.21
CA VAL A 12 4.49 1.69 41.81
C VAL A 12 4.05 0.51 40.95
N THR A 13 2.79 0.51 40.55
CA THR A 13 2.27 -0.42 39.55
C THR A 13 2.84 -0.03 38.18
N LEU A 14 3.82 -0.77 37.71
CA LEU A 14 4.34 -0.69 36.36
C LEU A 14 3.26 -1.26 35.42
N SER A 15 2.39 -0.39 34.90
CA SER A 15 1.48 -0.74 33.82
C SER A 15 2.31 -0.93 32.54
N ALA A 16 2.60 -2.19 32.18
CA ALA A 16 3.13 -2.54 30.88
C ALA A 16 2.09 -2.14 29.84
N THR A 17 2.26 -0.98 29.21
CA THR A 17 1.53 -0.61 28.02
C THR A 17 1.95 -1.58 26.92
N VAL A 18 1.04 -2.50 26.55
CA VAL A 18 1.19 -3.32 25.35
C VAL A 18 1.26 -2.33 24.19
N ALA A 19 2.45 -2.08 23.67
CA ALA A 19 2.65 -1.30 22.48
C ALA A 19 2.02 -2.08 21.32
N TRP A 20 0.77 -1.77 21.00
CA TRP A 20 0.11 -2.27 19.80
C TRP A 20 0.95 -1.82 18.61
N SER A 21 1.36 -2.78 17.79
CA SER A 21 2.16 -2.46 16.59
C SER A 21 1.44 -1.37 15.80
N GLN A 22 2.05 -0.19 15.70
CA GLN A 22 1.51 0.95 14.98
C GLN A 22 1.52 0.74 13.46
N TYR A 23 2.24 -0.29 12.99
CA TYR A 23 2.41 -0.62 11.59
C TYR A 23 1.42 -1.71 11.15
N VAL A 24 1.00 -1.63 9.90
CA VAL A 24 0.19 -2.67 9.25
C VAL A 24 1.14 -3.78 8.81
N THR A 25 1.30 -4.79 9.65
CA THR A 25 2.21 -5.92 9.39
C THR A 25 1.42 -7.20 9.19
N GLN A 26 1.87 -8.03 8.27
CA GLN A 26 1.26 -9.31 7.93
C GLN A 26 2.32 -10.40 7.90
N PRO A 27 2.28 -11.37 8.84
CA PRO A 27 3.16 -12.53 8.77
C PRO A 27 2.78 -13.40 7.56
N ILE A 28 3.80 -13.91 6.86
CA ILE A 28 3.64 -14.82 5.72
C ILE A 28 4.66 -15.94 5.83
N GLY A 29 4.21 -17.17 5.64
CA GLY A 29 5.06 -18.34 5.82
C GLY A 29 5.60 -18.47 7.24
N ALA A 30 6.69 -19.20 7.40
CA ALA A 30 7.29 -19.46 8.71
C ALA A 30 8.24 -18.34 9.18
N ALA A 31 8.83 -17.57 8.27
CA ALA A 31 9.89 -16.61 8.58
C ALA A 31 9.82 -15.33 7.74
N GLY A 32 8.68 -15.06 7.10
CA GLY A 32 8.42 -13.87 6.31
C GLY A 32 7.42 -12.93 6.98
N ASN A 33 7.57 -11.63 6.75
CA ASN A 33 6.65 -10.59 7.21
C ASN A 33 6.58 -9.47 6.17
N ILE A 34 5.36 -9.00 5.87
CA ILE A 34 5.14 -7.80 5.07
C ILE A 34 4.80 -6.64 6.01
N ASP A 35 5.52 -5.55 5.89
CA ASP A 35 5.18 -4.27 6.47
C ASP A 35 4.54 -3.39 5.39
N TRP A 36 3.22 -3.36 5.36
CA TRP A 36 2.45 -2.59 4.39
C TRP A 36 2.53 -1.08 4.61
N SER A 37 2.78 -0.64 5.85
CA SER A 37 2.95 0.79 6.15
C SER A 37 4.26 1.33 5.57
N ARG A 38 5.32 0.50 5.58
CA ARG A 38 6.63 0.82 5.00
C ARG A 38 6.80 0.29 3.59
N GLN A 39 5.88 -0.54 3.13
CA GLN A 39 5.91 -1.22 1.83
C GLN A 39 7.18 -2.04 1.61
N VAL A 40 7.53 -2.85 2.60
CA VAL A 40 8.71 -3.74 2.55
C VAL A 40 8.34 -5.16 2.99
N ILE A 41 9.03 -6.12 2.40
CA ILE A 41 8.98 -7.53 2.81
C ILE A 41 10.28 -7.84 3.53
N ARG A 42 10.17 -8.52 4.67
CA ARG A 42 11.32 -9.05 5.42
C ARG A 42 11.22 -10.56 5.50
N ALA A 43 12.36 -11.20 5.45
CA ALA A 43 12.47 -12.62 5.72
C ALA A 43 13.77 -12.92 6.47
N THR A 44 13.72 -13.92 7.34
CA THR A 44 14.90 -14.40 8.08
C THR A 44 15.28 -15.78 7.57
N GLY A 45 16.58 -16.08 7.64
CA GLY A 45 17.11 -17.40 7.38
C GLY A 45 18.20 -17.75 8.38
N ILE A 46 18.24 -19.01 8.79
CA ILE A 46 19.23 -19.54 9.72
C ILE A 46 20.13 -20.50 8.96
N GLY A 47 21.43 -20.42 9.21
CA GLY A 47 22.44 -21.33 8.70
C GLY A 47 23.28 -21.88 9.84
N ALA A 48 23.40 -23.19 9.90
CA ALA A 48 24.26 -23.90 10.84
C ALA A 48 25.69 -24.05 10.29
N PRO A 49 26.72 -24.02 11.15
CA PRO A 49 28.06 -24.35 10.74
C PRO A 49 28.17 -25.85 10.39
N ASN A 50 28.93 -26.16 9.34
CA ASN A 50 29.25 -27.57 9.06
C ASN A 50 30.45 -28.02 9.89
N PRO A 51 30.29 -28.99 10.79
CA PRO A 51 31.37 -29.46 11.66
C PRO A 51 32.52 -30.13 10.90
N ASP A 52 32.28 -30.62 9.68
CA ASP A 52 33.31 -31.27 8.87
C ASP A 52 34.28 -30.27 8.21
N HIS A 53 34.01 -28.98 8.31
CA HIS A 53 34.88 -27.93 7.78
C HIS A 53 35.82 -27.36 8.87
N PRO A 54 37.00 -26.82 8.49
CA PRO A 54 37.85 -26.09 9.41
C PRO A 54 37.09 -24.90 10.02
N LEU A 55 37.36 -24.58 11.30
CA LEU A 55 36.67 -23.52 12.06
C LEU A 55 36.60 -22.18 11.32
N ALA A 56 37.67 -21.83 10.59
CA ALA A 56 37.69 -20.61 9.80
C ALA A 56 36.64 -20.60 8.66
N ALA A 57 36.33 -21.78 8.11
CA ALA A 57 35.34 -21.93 7.01
C ALA A 57 33.92 -22.13 7.56
N GLN A 58 33.76 -22.64 8.78
CA GLN A 58 32.44 -22.93 9.36
C GLN A 58 31.55 -21.68 9.43
N ARG A 59 32.07 -20.53 9.88
CA ARG A 59 31.32 -19.29 10.00
C ARG A 59 30.92 -18.75 8.60
N ALA A 60 31.81 -18.77 7.64
CA ALA A 60 31.52 -18.35 6.27
C ALA A 60 30.44 -19.23 5.64
N GLY A 61 30.55 -20.56 5.84
CA GLY A 61 29.55 -21.53 5.39
C GLY A 61 28.16 -21.30 6.03
N ALA A 62 28.12 -21.03 7.36
CA ALA A 62 26.88 -20.71 8.07
C ALA A 62 26.21 -19.43 7.53
N ILE A 63 27.00 -18.36 7.26
CA ILE A 63 26.47 -17.13 6.66
C ILE A 63 25.86 -17.39 5.30
N GLU A 64 26.55 -18.14 4.43
CA GLU A 64 26.02 -18.46 3.09
C GLU A 64 24.79 -19.36 3.14
N ALA A 65 24.74 -20.32 4.08
CA ALA A 65 23.55 -21.12 4.33
C ALA A 65 22.37 -20.27 4.81
N ALA A 66 22.61 -19.33 5.74
CA ALA A 66 21.60 -18.40 6.23
C ALA A 66 21.05 -17.50 5.11
N LYS A 67 21.91 -16.95 4.25
CA LYS A 67 21.48 -16.15 3.09
C LYS A 67 20.60 -16.94 2.13
N ARG A 68 20.96 -18.19 1.84
CA ARG A 68 20.14 -19.07 0.97
C ARG A 68 18.80 -19.41 1.60
N ALA A 69 18.76 -19.64 2.91
CA ALA A 69 17.53 -19.85 3.66
C ALA A 69 16.65 -18.58 3.65
N ALA A 70 17.24 -17.40 3.91
CA ALA A 70 16.55 -16.12 3.85
C ALA A 70 15.98 -15.84 2.45
N PHE A 71 16.72 -16.14 1.38
CA PHE A 71 16.23 -16.00 0.00
C PHE A 71 15.00 -16.88 -0.27
N ARG A 72 15.01 -18.14 0.16
CA ARG A 72 13.85 -19.04 -0.01
C ARG A 72 12.63 -18.52 0.75
N ASN A 73 12.83 -18.07 1.99
CA ASN A 73 11.77 -17.52 2.82
C ASN A 73 11.24 -16.19 2.26
N LEU A 74 12.13 -15.37 1.67
CA LEU A 74 11.73 -14.14 0.96
C LEU A 74 10.88 -14.45 -0.27
N LEU A 75 11.26 -15.46 -1.07
CA LEU A 75 10.48 -15.89 -2.23
C LEU A 75 9.09 -16.40 -1.81
N GLU A 76 9.01 -17.19 -0.74
CA GLU A 76 7.75 -17.65 -0.18
C GLU A 76 6.88 -16.48 0.28
N ALA A 77 7.48 -15.50 0.98
CA ALA A 77 6.79 -14.30 1.43
C ALA A 77 6.25 -13.48 0.25
N VAL A 78 7.05 -13.27 -0.80
CA VAL A 78 6.62 -12.56 -2.02
C VAL A 78 5.48 -13.29 -2.71
N GLN A 79 5.53 -14.61 -2.82
CA GLN A 79 4.44 -15.40 -3.40
C GLN A 79 3.12 -15.27 -2.63
N GLY A 80 3.19 -15.03 -1.32
CA GLY A 80 2.03 -14.80 -0.46
C GLY A 80 1.44 -13.39 -0.53
N VAL A 81 2.11 -12.45 -1.22
CA VAL A 81 1.61 -11.07 -1.38
C VAL A 81 0.31 -11.08 -2.18
N GLN A 82 -0.68 -10.34 -1.69
CA GLN A 82 -1.91 -10.08 -2.43
C GLN A 82 -1.66 -9.01 -3.48
N LEU A 83 -1.84 -9.34 -4.76
CA LEU A 83 -1.69 -8.40 -5.85
C LEU A 83 -2.97 -7.59 -6.06
N THR A 84 -4.09 -8.28 -6.30
CA THR A 84 -5.43 -7.71 -6.38
C THR A 84 -6.37 -8.43 -5.42
N SER A 85 -7.65 -8.09 -5.41
CA SER A 85 -8.65 -8.79 -4.60
C SER A 85 -8.83 -10.27 -5.01
N GLU A 86 -8.47 -10.64 -6.24
CA GLU A 86 -8.66 -11.99 -6.79
C GLU A 86 -7.34 -12.77 -6.92
N VAL A 87 -6.21 -12.07 -7.12
CA VAL A 87 -4.94 -12.67 -7.54
C VAL A 87 -3.84 -12.44 -6.53
N THR A 88 -3.12 -13.50 -6.16
CA THR A 88 -1.86 -13.42 -5.42
C THR A 88 -0.67 -13.39 -6.39
N VAL A 89 0.49 -12.97 -5.91
CA VAL A 89 1.74 -13.04 -6.69
C VAL A 89 2.04 -14.48 -7.11
N ARG A 90 1.76 -15.47 -6.26
CA ARG A 90 1.91 -16.90 -6.60
C ARG A 90 1.10 -17.27 -7.83
N ASN A 91 -0.17 -16.87 -7.91
CA ASN A 91 -1.02 -17.17 -9.06
C ASN A 91 -0.46 -16.52 -10.33
N ALA A 92 -0.05 -15.25 -10.26
CA ALA A 92 0.55 -14.55 -11.39
C ALA A 92 1.86 -15.22 -11.88
N MET A 93 2.68 -15.74 -10.96
CA MET A 93 3.91 -16.47 -11.29
C MET A 93 3.63 -17.84 -11.91
N VAL A 94 2.56 -18.53 -11.51
CA VAL A 94 2.15 -19.82 -12.08
C VAL A 94 1.57 -19.64 -13.48
N GLU A 95 0.79 -18.58 -13.69
CA GLU A 95 0.16 -18.29 -14.99
C GLU A 95 1.15 -17.73 -16.02
N ASN A 96 2.28 -17.17 -15.59
CA ASN A 96 3.22 -16.49 -16.47
C ASN A 96 4.68 -16.71 -16.07
N ASP A 97 5.38 -17.55 -16.85
CA ASP A 97 6.80 -17.88 -16.64
C ASP A 97 7.72 -16.65 -16.72
N VAL A 98 7.36 -15.64 -17.51
CA VAL A 98 8.14 -14.40 -17.63
C VAL A 98 8.08 -13.62 -16.32
N ILE A 99 6.89 -13.52 -15.70
CA ILE A 99 6.73 -12.91 -14.37
C ILE A 99 7.54 -13.70 -13.35
N ASN A 100 7.44 -15.03 -13.34
CA ASN A 100 8.19 -15.89 -12.44
C ASN A 100 9.71 -15.65 -12.54
N THR A 101 10.25 -15.67 -13.73
CA THR A 101 11.68 -15.45 -13.98
C THR A 101 12.12 -14.06 -13.55
N ARG A 102 11.35 -13.02 -13.86
CA ARG A 102 11.65 -11.63 -13.50
C ARG A 102 11.58 -11.42 -11.99
N VAL A 103 10.57 -11.93 -11.31
CA VAL A 103 10.45 -11.86 -9.84
C VAL A 103 11.66 -12.51 -9.18
N GLN A 104 12.05 -13.72 -9.59
CA GLN A 104 13.25 -14.37 -9.05
C GLN A 104 14.53 -13.56 -9.31
N GLY A 105 14.63 -12.93 -10.48
CA GLY A 105 15.75 -12.04 -10.82
C GLY A 105 15.82 -10.82 -9.90
N VAL A 106 14.69 -10.14 -9.66
CA VAL A 106 14.61 -8.98 -8.77
C VAL A 106 14.93 -9.38 -7.33
N LEU A 107 14.41 -10.52 -6.87
CA LEU A 107 14.62 -10.98 -5.50
C LEU A 107 16.08 -11.26 -5.15
N ARG A 108 16.94 -11.53 -6.13
CA ARG A 108 18.38 -11.70 -5.88
C ARG A 108 19.07 -10.42 -5.40
N ASN A 109 18.44 -9.25 -5.60
CA ASN A 109 18.93 -7.94 -5.18
C ASN A 109 18.40 -7.52 -3.81
N PHE A 110 18.06 -8.49 -2.93
CA PHE A 110 17.65 -8.20 -1.57
C PHE A 110 18.76 -7.49 -0.77
N THR A 111 18.36 -6.70 0.22
CA THR A 111 19.29 -6.06 1.16
C THR A 111 19.36 -6.85 2.46
N ILE A 112 20.56 -7.13 2.96
CA ILE A 112 20.75 -7.68 4.30
C ILE A 112 20.64 -6.52 5.28
N VAL A 113 19.66 -6.61 6.20
CA VAL A 113 19.40 -5.56 7.20
C VAL A 113 19.87 -5.92 8.59
N ASP A 114 20.07 -7.22 8.86
CA ASP A 114 20.58 -7.68 10.14
C ASP A 114 21.32 -9.04 9.99
N THR A 115 22.33 -9.26 10.83
CA THR A 115 23.04 -10.54 10.95
C THR A 115 23.34 -10.80 12.40
N LYS A 116 22.77 -11.88 12.96
CA LYS A 116 22.99 -12.30 14.34
C LYS A 116 23.80 -13.57 14.40
N TYR A 117 24.76 -13.59 15.29
CA TYR A 117 25.60 -14.75 15.59
C TYR A 117 25.17 -15.38 16.92
N MET A 118 24.76 -16.63 16.88
CA MET A 118 24.31 -17.36 18.04
C MET A 118 25.47 -18.05 18.74
N SER A 119 25.32 -18.34 20.02
CA SER A 119 26.33 -19.04 20.84
C SER A 119 26.59 -20.48 20.38
N THR A 120 25.60 -21.07 19.67
CA THR A 120 25.69 -22.41 19.05
C THR A 120 26.57 -22.42 17.80
N GLY A 121 26.98 -21.24 17.29
CA GLY A 121 27.68 -21.09 16.01
C GLY A 121 26.77 -20.84 14.84
N ASP A 122 25.46 -20.98 15.02
CA ASP A 122 24.46 -20.66 13.98
C ASP A 122 24.47 -19.16 13.65
N VAL A 123 24.10 -18.83 12.42
CA VAL A 123 23.96 -17.45 11.96
C VAL A 123 22.53 -17.22 11.50
N GLU A 124 21.89 -16.17 12.01
CA GLU A 124 20.61 -15.67 11.50
C GLU A 124 20.86 -14.44 10.62
N VAL A 125 20.32 -14.46 9.40
CA VAL A 125 20.36 -13.33 8.47
C VAL A 125 18.94 -12.85 8.21
N THR A 126 18.70 -11.56 8.40
CA THR A 126 17.44 -10.90 8.03
C THR A 126 17.67 -10.11 6.75
N VAL A 127 16.81 -10.35 5.77
CA VAL A 127 16.80 -9.66 4.48
C VAL A 127 15.55 -8.82 4.31
N GLU A 128 15.66 -7.75 3.52
CA GLU A 128 14.54 -6.85 3.21
C GLU A 128 14.48 -6.59 1.70
N MET A 129 13.25 -6.49 1.17
CA MET A 129 12.96 -6.14 -0.20
C MET A 129 11.79 -5.15 -0.24
N PRO A 130 11.92 -4.00 -0.94
CA PRO A 130 10.79 -3.10 -1.17
C PRO A 130 9.70 -3.77 -2.02
N LEU A 131 8.43 -3.52 -1.69
CA LEU A 131 7.27 -3.86 -2.53
C LEU A 131 7.14 -2.92 -3.73
N THR A 132 7.81 -1.76 -3.68
CA THR A 132 7.85 -0.72 -4.71
C THR A 132 9.05 -0.92 -5.63
N GLY A 133 9.22 -0.04 -6.61
CA GLY A 133 10.36 -0.08 -7.53
C GLY A 133 10.34 -1.32 -8.42
N ALA A 134 11.48 -2.01 -8.53
CA ALA A 134 11.67 -3.12 -9.45
C ALA A 134 10.67 -4.27 -9.26
N LEU A 135 10.27 -4.57 -8.02
CA LEU A 135 9.29 -5.62 -7.74
C LEU A 135 7.90 -5.20 -8.22
N ALA A 136 7.48 -3.97 -7.92
CA ALA A 136 6.21 -3.42 -8.41
C ALA A 136 6.18 -3.36 -9.95
N ASP A 137 7.27 -2.96 -10.59
CA ASP A 137 7.35 -2.88 -12.05
C ASP A 137 7.14 -4.25 -12.73
N VAL A 138 7.62 -5.31 -12.12
CA VAL A 138 7.40 -6.68 -12.63
C VAL A 138 5.98 -7.18 -12.36
N LEU A 139 5.42 -6.87 -11.19
CA LEU A 139 4.14 -7.43 -10.73
C LEU A 139 2.92 -6.66 -11.23
N LEU A 140 3.03 -5.34 -11.37
CA LEU A 140 1.92 -4.55 -11.86
C LEU A 140 1.68 -4.81 -13.35
N PRO A 141 0.42 -5.03 -13.78
CA PRO A 141 0.10 -5.23 -15.19
C PRO A 141 0.61 -4.08 -16.07
N THR A 142 1.00 -4.39 -17.29
CA THR A 142 1.41 -3.36 -18.28
C THR A 142 0.27 -2.42 -18.65
N THR A 143 -0.97 -2.84 -18.41
CA THR A 143 -2.20 -2.06 -18.61
C THR A 143 -2.49 -1.05 -17.49
N VAL A 144 -1.61 -0.93 -16.49
CA VAL A 144 -1.72 0.12 -15.47
C VAL A 144 -1.52 1.47 -16.14
N GLY A 145 -2.51 2.36 -15.98
CA GLY A 145 -2.57 3.64 -16.65
C GLY A 145 -3.35 3.60 -17.97
N GLY A 146 -3.63 4.76 -18.54
CA GLY A 146 -4.32 4.90 -19.83
C GLY A 146 -5.84 4.92 -19.75
N GLY A 147 -6.44 4.68 -18.59
CA GLY A 147 -7.86 4.94 -18.34
C GLY A 147 -8.11 6.43 -18.10
N VAL A 148 -9.24 6.92 -18.59
CA VAL A 148 -9.71 8.28 -18.29
C VAL A 148 -10.77 8.18 -17.20
N TYR A 149 -10.62 8.97 -16.11
CA TYR A 149 -11.67 9.06 -15.11
C TYR A 149 -12.98 9.52 -15.76
N PRO A 150 -14.12 8.84 -15.52
CA PRO A 150 -15.40 9.22 -16.13
C PRO A 150 -15.81 10.67 -15.86
N GLY A 151 -15.24 11.30 -14.83
CA GLY A 151 -15.46 12.71 -14.51
C GLY A 151 -14.36 13.68 -14.96
N ALA A 152 -13.22 13.18 -15.45
CA ALA A 152 -12.03 14.01 -15.64
C ALA A 152 -11.97 14.76 -16.98
N ALA A 153 -12.84 14.49 -17.92
CA ALA A 153 -12.75 15.08 -19.26
C ALA A 153 -14.08 15.32 -19.98
N GLN A 154 -15.21 15.27 -19.29
CA GLN A 154 -16.43 15.72 -19.94
C GLN A 154 -16.44 17.25 -19.97
N PRO A 155 -16.46 17.87 -21.17
CA PRO A 155 -16.60 19.31 -21.26
C PRO A 155 -17.85 19.75 -20.52
N LEU A 156 -17.79 20.86 -19.80
CA LEU A 156 -18.93 21.40 -19.07
C LEU A 156 -19.70 22.40 -19.93
N CYS A 157 -21.01 22.42 -19.75
CA CYS A 157 -21.85 23.43 -20.33
C CYS A 157 -21.49 24.81 -19.72
N PRO A 158 -21.19 25.84 -20.52
CA PRO A 158 -20.80 27.15 -20.00
C PRO A 158 -21.96 27.90 -19.32
N MET A 159 -23.19 27.46 -19.54
CA MET A 159 -24.38 28.11 -18.97
C MET A 159 -24.83 27.51 -17.66
N CYS A 160 -24.70 26.19 -17.47
CA CYS A 160 -25.21 25.52 -16.27
C CYS A 160 -24.14 24.76 -15.50
N GLY A 161 -22.89 24.67 -16.00
CA GLY A 161 -21.79 23.95 -15.36
C GLY A 161 -21.94 22.42 -15.31
N GLN A 162 -23.01 21.87 -15.93
CA GLN A 162 -23.23 20.42 -15.96
C GLN A 162 -22.34 19.76 -17.03
N PRO A 163 -21.93 18.51 -16.84
CA PRO A 163 -21.21 17.75 -17.86
C PRO A 163 -22.00 17.69 -19.17
N TRP A 164 -21.34 17.99 -20.29
CA TRP A 164 -21.94 17.88 -21.59
C TRP A 164 -22.21 16.42 -21.94
N PRO A 165 -23.43 16.02 -22.31
CA PRO A 165 -23.73 14.63 -22.60
C PRO A 165 -22.85 14.07 -23.73
N ALA A 166 -22.24 12.90 -23.48
CA ALA A 166 -21.41 12.25 -24.48
C ALA A 166 -22.16 11.99 -25.77
N GLY A 167 -21.55 12.36 -26.92
CA GLY A 167 -22.13 12.18 -28.23
C GLY A 167 -23.17 13.23 -28.67
N LYS A 168 -23.53 14.21 -27.83
CA LYS A 168 -24.38 15.32 -28.27
C LYS A 168 -23.57 16.37 -29.04
N PRO A 169 -24.02 16.81 -30.22
CA PRO A 169 -23.36 17.88 -30.97
C PRO A 169 -23.40 19.19 -30.18
N VAL A 170 -22.28 19.91 -30.22
CA VAL A 170 -22.19 21.23 -29.59
C VAL A 170 -22.84 22.25 -30.52
N PRO A 171 -23.83 23.05 -30.06
CA PRO A 171 -24.45 24.08 -30.89
C PRO A 171 -23.41 25.10 -31.39
N PRO A 172 -23.60 25.65 -32.61
CA PRO A 172 -22.72 26.69 -33.14
C PRO A 172 -22.65 27.89 -32.17
N GLY A 173 -21.43 28.34 -31.86
CA GLY A 173 -21.20 29.46 -30.95
C GLY A 173 -21.10 29.10 -29.45
N VAL A 174 -21.33 27.86 -29.06
CA VAL A 174 -21.12 27.39 -27.69
C VAL A 174 -19.71 26.84 -27.56
N GLN A 175 -18.86 27.46 -26.73
CA GLN A 175 -17.57 26.91 -26.34
C GLN A 175 -17.72 26.17 -25.02
N LEU A 176 -17.54 24.85 -25.05
CA LEU A 176 -17.60 24.06 -23.85
C LEU A 176 -16.37 24.35 -22.96
N ILE A 177 -16.60 24.42 -21.65
CA ILE A 177 -15.54 24.57 -20.67
C ILE A 177 -14.80 23.23 -20.57
N GLN A 178 -13.53 23.20 -20.93
CA GLN A 178 -12.68 22.01 -20.75
C GLN A 178 -12.12 22.00 -19.33
N PRO A 179 -12.39 20.96 -18.52
CA PRO A 179 -11.74 20.83 -17.22
C PRO A 179 -10.22 20.76 -17.42
N GLY A 180 -9.48 21.61 -16.68
CA GLY A 180 -8.01 21.66 -16.77
C GLY A 180 -7.44 22.65 -17.78
N ALA A 181 -8.26 23.42 -18.52
CA ALA A 181 -7.76 24.53 -19.32
C ALA A 181 -7.17 25.65 -18.41
N PRO A 182 -6.00 26.26 -18.78
CA PRO A 182 -5.45 27.38 -18.03
C PRO A 182 -6.48 28.52 -18.00
N GLY A 183 -7.00 28.90 -16.83
CA GLY A 183 -7.96 29.99 -16.65
C GLY A 183 -9.30 29.60 -16.07
N VAL A 184 -9.63 28.32 -15.92
CA VAL A 184 -10.81 27.91 -15.17
C VAL A 184 -10.46 27.93 -13.68
N GLN A 185 -10.78 29.05 -13.01
CA GLN A 185 -10.72 29.12 -11.56
C GLN A 185 -11.77 28.15 -11.00
N ALA A 186 -11.34 27.24 -10.12
CA ALA A 186 -12.25 26.45 -9.31
C ALA A 186 -13.23 27.39 -8.61
N ALA A 187 -14.50 26.97 -8.50
CA ALA A 187 -15.52 27.75 -7.81
C ALA A 187 -14.97 28.19 -6.44
N PRO A 188 -15.19 29.46 -6.03
CA PRO A 188 -14.72 29.94 -4.74
C PRO A 188 -15.31 29.06 -3.62
N GLY A 189 -14.48 28.28 -2.93
CA GLY A 189 -14.89 27.36 -1.86
C GLY A 189 -14.60 25.88 -2.08
N ALA A 190 -14.19 25.43 -3.26
CA ALA A 190 -13.72 24.05 -3.44
C ALA A 190 -12.38 23.89 -2.73
N ALA A 191 -12.37 23.22 -1.59
CA ALA A 191 -11.12 22.89 -0.88
C ALA A 191 -10.19 22.11 -1.82
N ALA A 192 -8.97 22.62 -2.00
CA ALA A 192 -7.96 21.95 -2.81
C ALA A 192 -7.45 20.72 -2.05
N TYR A 193 -8.01 19.56 -2.36
CA TYR A 193 -7.58 18.31 -1.71
C TYR A 193 -6.24 17.83 -2.29
N THR A 194 -5.36 17.37 -1.41
CA THR A 194 -4.00 16.96 -1.75
C THR A 194 -3.82 15.45 -1.86
N GLY A 195 -4.81 14.68 -1.41
CA GLY A 195 -4.83 13.22 -1.41
C GLY A 195 -6.19 12.69 -0.98
N LEU A 196 -6.31 11.37 -0.88
CA LEU A 196 -7.50 10.65 -0.45
C LEU A 196 -7.15 9.71 0.70
N ILE A 197 -7.95 9.73 1.76
CA ILE A 197 -7.91 8.74 2.84
C ILE A 197 -9.25 8.01 2.86
N ILE A 198 -9.22 6.69 2.83
CA ILE A 198 -10.40 5.84 2.95
C ILE A 198 -10.33 5.12 4.29
N ASP A 199 -11.27 5.42 5.18
CA ASP A 199 -11.42 4.74 6.45
C ASP A 199 -12.18 3.42 6.24
N THR A 200 -11.47 2.31 6.44
CA THR A 200 -12.01 0.95 6.28
C THR A 200 -12.06 0.18 7.59
N LYS A 201 -11.89 0.86 8.73
CA LYS A 201 -11.91 0.22 10.04
C LYS A 201 -13.20 -0.55 10.31
N GLY A 202 -13.05 -1.72 10.90
CA GLY A 202 -14.14 -2.62 11.21
C GLY A 202 -14.68 -3.42 10.03
N LEU A 203 -14.15 -3.24 8.81
CA LEU A 203 -14.59 -3.95 7.62
C LEU A 203 -13.74 -5.19 7.29
N GLY A 204 -12.61 -5.38 8.01
CA GLY A 204 -11.69 -6.49 7.79
C GLY A 204 -11.02 -6.45 6.41
N VAL A 205 -10.74 -5.24 5.91
CA VAL A 205 -10.05 -5.04 4.63
C VAL A 205 -8.61 -5.54 4.75
N ARG A 206 -8.19 -6.31 3.76
CA ARG A 206 -6.83 -6.86 3.67
C ARG A 206 -5.98 -6.03 2.71
N PRO A 207 -4.76 -5.68 3.09
CA PRO A 207 -3.86 -4.97 2.19
C PRO A 207 -3.53 -5.77 0.92
N ALA A 208 -3.42 -5.05 -0.20
CA ALA A 208 -2.99 -5.57 -1.50
C ALA A 208 -2.15 -4.52 -2.24
N MET A 209 -1.39 -4.93 -3.26
CA MET A 209 -0.58 -4.01 -4.06
C MET A 209 -1.42 -3.12 -4.97
N ALA A 210 -2.50 -3.65 -5.52
CA ALA A 210 -3.38 -2.98 -6.47
C ALA A 210 -4.87 -3.15 -6.11
N PRO A 211 -5.33 -2.62 -4.96
CA PRO A 211 -6.73 -2.64 -4.59
C PRO A 211 -7.56 -1.67 -5.42
N LYS A 212 -8.87 -1.88 -5.45
CA LYS A 212 -9.83 -1.00 -6.10
C LYS A 212 -10.74 -0.31 -5.10
N VAL A 213 -11.18 0.88 -5.46
CA VAL A 213 -12.29 1.57 -4.82
C VAL A 213 -13.46 1.60 -5.79
N LEU A 214 -14.59 1.09 -5.38
CA LEU A 214 -15.81 0.97 -6.17
C LEU A 214 -16.89 1.87 -5.55
N ASP A 215 -17.81 2.33 -6.37
CA ASP A 215 -19.06 2.92 -5.88
C ASP A 215 -20.11 1.85 -5.57
N GLU A 216 -21.29 2.25 -5.12
CA GLU A 216 -22.39 1.34 -4.80
C GLU A 216 -22.91 0.58 -6.03
N ASN A 217 -22.68 1.10 -7.25
CA ASN A 217 -23.07 0.49 -8.52
C ASN A 217 -21.97 -0.49 -9.04
N GLY A 218 -20.86 -0.62 -8.32
CA GLY A 218 -19.71 -1.43 -8.75
C GLY A 218 -18.82 -0.76 -9.78
N GLN A 219 -18.98 0.55 -10.04
CA GLN A 219 -18.11 1.30 -10.94
C GLN A 219 -16.78 1.61 -10.21
N GLU A 220 -15.67 1.46 -10.93
CA GLU A 220 -14.34 1.72 -10.39
C GLU A 220 -14.11 3.23 -10.28
N VAL A 221 -13.95 3.70 -9.04
CA VAL A 221 -13.64 5.10 -8.70
C VAL A 221 -12.13 5.31 -8.64
N TYR A 222 -11.40 4.30 -8.16
CA TYR A 222 -9.94 4.28 -8.10
C TYR A 222 -9.43 2.86 -8.34
N GLY A 223 -8.35 2.72 -9.10
CA GLY A 223 -7.73 1.44 -9.38
C GLY A 223 -6.64 1.55 -10.45
N SER A 224 -6.12 0.41 -10.86
CA SER A 224 -4.95 0.31 -11.75
C SER A 224 -5.13 0.99 -13.12
N LYS A 225 -6.37 1.13 -13.60
CA LYS A 225 -6.66 1.78 -14.90
C LYS A 225 -6.38 3.27 -14.91
N PHE A 226 -6.53 3.94 -13.77
CA PHE A 226 -6.57 5.39 -13.66
C PHE A 226 -5.32 6.02 -13.06
N VAL A 227 -4.37 5.22 -12.62
CA VAL A 227 -3.14 5.71 -11.99
C VAL A 227 -2.00 5.77 -12.99
N SER A 228 -1.07 6.69 -12.79
CA SER A 228 0.20 6.67 -13.52
C SER A 228 1.03 5.47 -13.10
N ARG A 229 1.51 4.69 -14.09
CA ARG A 229 2.38 3.54 -13.83
C ARG A 229 3.64 3.95 -13.08
N ASP A 230 4.24 5.08 -13.45
CA ASP A 230 5.47 5.57 -12.81
C ASP A 230 5.27 5.82 -11.32
N TRP A 231 4.15 6.46 -10.94
CA TRP A 231 3.80 6.67 -9.54
C TRP A 231 3.46 5.36 -8.83
N ALA A 232 2.70 4.48 -9.47
CA ALA A 232 2.36 3.17 -8.90
C ALA A 232 3.61 2.31 -8.63
N VAL A 233 4.61 2.39 -9.51
CA VAL A 233 5.89 1.70 -9.32
C VAL A 233 6.72 2.36 -8.21
N GLN A 234 6.82 3.70 -8.20
CA GLN A 234 7.68 4.41 -7.25
C GLN A 234 7.20 4.35 -5.81
N ILE A 235 5.90 4.54 -5.58
CA ILE A 235 5.35 4.66 -4.22
C ILE A 235 4.26 3.64 -3.90
N GLY A 236 3.92 2.76 -4.84
CA GLY A 236 2.78 1.85 -4.73
C GLY A 236 1.44 2.54 -4.95
N MET A 237 0.40 1.79 -5.31
CA MET A 237 -0.92 2.35 -5.60
C MET A 237 -1.60 2.92 -4.36
N VAL A 238 -1.49 2.25 -3.20
CA VAL A 238 -2.12 2.66 -1.93
C VAL A 238 -1.13 2.52 -0.79
N GLY A 239 -1.13 3.49 0.13
CA GLY A 239 -0.48 3.37 1.42
C GLY A 239 -1.45 2.82 2.47
N TYR A 240 -0.93 2.17 3.51
CA TYR A 240 -1.73 1.58 4.58
C TYR A 240 -1.30 2.08 5.94
N ASP A 241 -2.27 2.42 6.78
CA ASP A 241 -2.03 2.83 8.15
C ASP A 241 -3.16 2.31 9.06
N LYS A 242 -2.90 2.25 10.37
CA LYS A 242 -3.90 1.93 11.40
C LYS A 242 -4.48 3.18 12.05
N ASP A 243 -3.85 4.32 11.89
CA ASP A 243 -4.24 5.57 12.54
C ASP A 243 -4.52 6.67 11.51
N ILE A 244 -5.74 7.21 11.54
CA ILE A 244 -6.18 8.25 10.59
C ILE A 244 -5.42 9.57 10.78
N ASN A 245 -5.00 9.92 12.01
CA ASN A 245 -4.28 11.16 12.26
C ASN A 245 -2.85 11.07 11.72
N ARG A 246 -2.21 9.91 11.89
CA ARG A 246 -0.90 9.64 11.28
C ARG A 246 -0.99 9.64 9.76
N ALA A 247 -2.04 9.02 9.20
CA ALA A 247 -2.28 9.04 7.76
C ALA A 247 -2.46 10.46 7.21
N ARG A 248 -3.17 11.34 7.91
CA ARG A 248 -3.33 12.76 7.52
C ARG A 248 -2.00 13.52 7.45
N SER A 249 -1.03 13.12 8.26
CA SER A 249 0.31 13.72 8.30
C SER A 249 1.29 13.03 7.37
N ASN A 250 0.86 11.99 6.63
CA ASN A 250 1.73 11.24 5.73
C ASN A 250 2.04 12.04 4.47
N GLU A 251 3.30 12.04 4.06
CA GLU A 251 3.79 12.74 2.85
C GLU A 251 3.04 12.32 1.58
N ARG A 252 2.50 11.09 1.54
CA ARG A 252 1.76 10.59 0.40
C ARG A 252 0.51 11.41 0.11
N VAL A 253 -0.25 11.80 1.14
CA VAL A 253 -1.53 12.53 0.99
C VAL A 253 -1.41 14.02 1.32
N THR A 254 -0.29 14.41 1.94
CA THR A 254 0.04 15.78 2.36
C THR A 254 -1.00 16.42 3.30
N ASN A 255 -1.14 17.75 3.32
CA ASN A 255 -1.76 18.46 4.45
C ASN A 255 -3.28 18.55 4.42
N ASN A 256 -3.95 18.26 3.32
CA ASN A 256 -5.41 18.41 3.17
C ASN A 256 -6.03 17.25 2.40
N PRO A 257 -5.97 16.00 2.90
CA PRO A 257 -6.62 14.87 2.22
C PRO A 257 -8.14 14.91 2.37
N LEU A 258 -8.85 14.51 1.31
CA LEU A 258 -10.27 14.14 1.39
C LEU A 258 -10.39 12.85 2.20
N VAL A 259 -11.24 12.83 3.20
CA VAL A 259 -11.47 11.64 4.04
C VAL A 259 -12.84 11.08 3.74
N VAL A 260 -12.91 9.81 3.37
CA VAL A 260 -14.12 9.08 3.04
C VAL A 260 -14.20 7.81 3.87
N LYS A 261 -15.40 7.42 4.29
CA LYS A 261 -15.63 6.17 4.99
C LYS A 261 -16.13 5.10 4.02
N ALA A 262 -15.46 3.95 4.00
CA ALA A 262 -15.93 2.81 3.23
C ALA A 262 -17.20 2.20 3.83
N LEU A 263 -18.08 1.69 2.98
CA LEU A 263 -19.32 1.01 3.36
C LEU A 263 -19.10 -0.48 3.62
N LYS A 264 -18.29 -1.13 2.79
CA LYS A 264 -17.97 -2.55 2.89
C LYS A 264 -16.67 -2.89 2.17
N ALA A 265 -16.05 -4.00 2.59
CA ALA A 265 -14.99 -4.65 1.82
C ALA A 265 -15.60 -5.42 0.64
N ALA A 266 -14.86 -5.53 -0.46
CA ALA A 266 -15.25 -6.22 -1.69
C ALA A 266 -14.12 -7.10 -2.22
N GLY A 267 -14.47 -7.95 -3.22
CA GLY A 267 -13.57 -8.93 -3.82
C GLY A 267 -13.36 -10.18 -2.97
N ALA A 268 -12.83 -11.24 -3.58
CA ALA A 268 -12.69 -12.55 -2.96
C ALA A 268 -11.82 -12.52 -1.69
N ASN A 269 -10.73 -11.74 -1.70
CA ASN A 269 -9.80 -11.59 -0.59
C ASN A 269 -10.04 -10.31 0.24
N LYS A 270 -11.17 -9.61 0.02
CA LYS A 270 -11.54 -8.39 0.76
C LYS A 270 -10.47 -7.28 0.67
N ALA A 271 -9.80 -7.15 -0.47
CA ALA A 271 -8.82 -6.10 -0.66
C ALA A 271 -9.41 -4.84 -1.30
N ASP A 272 -10.54 -4.96 -2.00
CA ASP A 272 -11.27 -3.84 -2.57
C ASP A 272 -12.27 -3.26 -1.57
N VAL A 273 -12.68 -2.03 -1.78
CA VAL A 273 -13.64 -1.33 -0.92
C VAL A 273 -14.74 -0.68 -1.73
N VAL A 274 -15.94 -0.62 -1.15
CA VAL A 274 -17.08 0.10 -1.71
C VAL A 274 -17.33 1.35 -0.87
N ILE A 275 -17.52 2.48 -1.55
CA ILE A 275 -17.88 3.78 -0.96
C ILE A 275 -19.26 4.21 -1.46
N SER A 276 -19.84 5.24 -0.85
CA SER A 276 -21.13 5.77 -1.30
C SER A 276 -21.00 6.44 -2.67
N ASN A 277 -22.10 6.46 -3.45
CA ASN A 277 -22.14 7.19 -4.72
C ASN A 277 -21.89 8.70 -4.53
N ALA A 278 -22.31 9.26 -3.39
CA ALA A 278 -22.03 10.65 -3.05
C ALA A 278 -20.54 10.92 -2.85
N ASP A 279 -19.84 10.03 -2.11
CA ASP A 279 -18.40 10.12 -1.91
C ASP A 279 -17.64 9.90 -3.22
N ALA A 280 -18.09 8.96 -4.06
CA ALA A 280 -17.52 8.74 -5.39
C ALA A 280 -17.60 10.01 -6.25
N ALA A 281 -18.76 10.68 -6.27
CA ALA A 281 -18.92 11.95 -6.98
C ALA A 281 -18.01 13.06 -6.42
N ALA A 282 -17.87 13.13 -5.08
CA ALA A 282 -16.98 14.09 -4.42
C ALA A 282 -15.49 13.84 -4.77
N ILE A 283 -15.05 12.57 -4.81
CA ILE A 283 -13.70 12.19 -5.22
C ILE A 283 -13.44 12.59 -6.67
N HIS A 284 -14.38 12.30 -7.58
CA HIS A 284 -14.23 12.67 -8.98
C HIS A 284 -14.18 14.19 -9.18
N ALA A 285 -15.02 14.95 -8.49
CA ALA A 285 -15.01 16.41 -8.53
C ALA A 285 -13.68 16.97 -8.00
N ALA A 286 -13.16 16.43 -6.91
CA ALA A 286 -11.88 16.84 -6.33
C ALA A 286 -10.69 16.48 -7.25
N SER A 287 -10.69 15.30 -7.85
CA SER A 287 -9.62 14.83 -8.73
C SER A 287 -9.58 15.53 -10.07
N SER A 288 -10.70 16.10 -10.53
CA SER A 288 -10.75 16.86 -11.80
C SER A 288 -9.92 18.13 -11.75
N THR A 289 -9.72 18.72 -10.58
CA THR A 289 -8.90 19.91 -10.37
C THR A 289 -7.47 19.61 -9.95
N GLN A 290 -7.23 18.42 -9.38
CA GLN A 290 -5.93 18.02 -8.87
C GLN A 290 -5.70 16.52 -9.11
N SER A 291 -4.60 16.17 -9.79
CA SER A 291 -4.25 14.80 -10.18
C SER A 291 -3.70 13.95 -9.00
N PHE A 292 -4.33 14.01 -7.82
CA PHE A 292 -3.84 13.25 -6.66
C PHE A 292 -4.10 11.74 -6.80
N LEU A 293 -5.16 11.33 -7.49
CA LEU A 293 -5.44 9.93 -7.78
C LEU A 293 -4.43 9.35 -8.77
N ASP A 294 -4.16 10.07 -9.87
CA ASP A 294 -3.16 9.70 -10.85
C ASP A 294 -1.77 9.50 -10.21
N LYS A 295 -1.43 10.34 -9.22
CA LYS A 295 -0.18 10.27 -8.45
C LYS A 295 -0.20 9.27 -7.29
N CYS A 296 -1.18 8.38 -7.21
CA CYS A 296 -1.31 7.38 -6.15
C CYS A 296 -1.31 7.96 -4.72
N ARG A 297 -1.82 9.21 -4.55
CA ARG A 297 -1.92 9.86 -3.24
C ARG A 297 -3.14 9.38 -2.47
N VAL A 298 -3.19 8.07 -2.24
CA VAL A 298 -4.31 7.38 -1.61
C VAL A 298 -3.79 6.55 -0.43
N MET A 299 -4.52 6.59 0.69
CA MET A 299 -4.25 5.76 1.87
C MET A 299 -5.51 5.06 2.36
N PHE A 300 -5.38 3.82 2.79
CA PHE A 300 -6.42 3.06 3.48
C PHE A 300 -6.08 2.95 4.96
N ILE A 301 -7.09 3.20 5.80
CA ILE A 301 -7.00 2.97 7.25
C ILE A 301 -7.60 1.60 7.53
N VAL A 302 -6.75 0.66 7.95
CA VAL A 302 -7.14 -0.73 8.21
C VAL A 302 -7.09 -1.06 9.71
N ASP A 303 -7.57 -2.25 10.11
CA ASP A 303 -7.62 -2.72 11.50
C ASP A 303 -6.24 -3.07 12.10
#